data_81ca6688ece9fb5f0f849c9cf396ccca
#
_entry.id   81ca6688ece9fb5f0f849c9cf396ccca
#
_cell.length_a   1.000
_cell.length_b   1.000
_cell.length_c   1.000
_cell.angle_alpha   90.00
_cell.angle_beta   90.00
_cell.angle_gamma   90.00
#
_symmetry.space_group_name_H-M   'P 1'
#
loop_
_entity.id
_entity.type
_entity.pdbx_description
1 polymer ?
#
loop_
_entity_poly.entity_id
_entity_poly.type
_entity_poly.pdbx_seq_one_letter_code
_entity_poly.pdbx_strand_id
1 'polypeptide(L)'
;MVVSQNLESSEIGTMILESGGNAVDAAVAVGFSLTTTLPRAGNIGGGGFMLIYIKETEELFSIDYRSRSSLNSNLKDLFGTKSPAQIQDDDYDLTKYDYKASAVPGTVYGLLEAHERFGDLPLEKVLQPVIDQARNGIIVSYDLHNAIGSSYQLKKDLSLIHI
;
A
#
# COMPACT_ATOMS: atom_id res chain seq x y z
N MET A 1 9.12 2.96 19.52
CA MET A 1 8.96 1.55 19.05
C MET A 1 8.21 1.57 17.75
N VAL A 2 8.70 0.85 16.75
CA VAL A 2 8.05 0.70 15.43
C VAL A 2 7.67 -0.77 15.25
N VAL A 3 6.46 -1.05 14.79
CA VAL A 3 5.96 -2.41 14.54
C VAL A 3 5.27 -2.46 13.19
N SER A 4 5.65 -3.41 12.35
CA SER A 4 5.00 -3.69 11.06
C SER A 4 4.99 -5.19 10.78
N GLN A 5 4.39 -5.60 9.66
CA GLN A 5 4.36 -7.02 9.25
C GLN A 5 5.69 -7.53 8.68
N ASN A 6 6.67 -6.65 8.49
CA ASN A 6 7.97 -7.01 7.96
C ASN A 6 9.08 -6.38 8.82
N LEU A 7 10.10 -7.18 9.17
CA LEU A 7 11.19 -6.73 10.03
C LEU A 7 11.99 -5.60 9.39
N GLU A 8 12.41 -5.75 8.14
CA GLU A 8 13.19 -4.74 7.42
C GLU A 8 12.45 -3.39 7.36
N SER A 9 11.13 -3.43 7.16
CA SER A 9 10.30 -2.20 7.17
C SER A 9 10.23 -1.56 8.56
N SER A 10 10.17 -2.37 9.63
CA SER A 10 10.21 -1.85 11.01
C SER A 10 11.56 -1.25 11.36
N GLU A 11 12.66 -1.84 10.86
CA GLU A 11 14.02 -1.30 11.02
C GLU A 11 14.16 0.05 10.31
N ILE A 12 13.64 0.20 9.10
CA ILE A 12 13.60 1.50 8.39
C ILE A 12 12.87 2.55 9.23
N GLY A 13 11.68 2.22 9.77
CA GLY A 13 10.96 3.15 10.63
C GLY A 13 11.75 3.54 11.88
N THR A 14 12.50 2.60 12.46
CA THR A 14 13.37 2.86 13.61
C THR A 14 14.51 3.79 13.24
N MET A 15 15.16 3.57 12.09
CA MET A 15 16.20 4.46 11.56
C MET A 15 15.70 5.90 11.35
N ILE A 16 14.47 6.07 10.90
CA ILE A 16 13.86 7.41 10.75
C ILE A 16 13.70 8.09 12.10
N LEU A 17 13.20 7.38 13.12
CA LEU A 17 13.13 7.93 14.50
C LEU A 17 14.49 8.30 15.06
N GLU A 18 15.51 7.45 14.89
CA GLU A 18 16.90 7.71 15.33
C GLU A 18 17.54 8.88 14.60
N SER A 19 17.10 9.17 13.37
CA SER A 19 17.54 10.32 12.57
C SER A 19 16.85 11.62 12.97
N GLY A 20 16.01 11.60 14.00
CA GLY A 20 15.30 12.78 14.52
C GLY A 20 13.93 13.01 13.89
N GLY A 21 13.41 12.04 13.12
CA GLY A 21 12.03 12.07 12.62
C GLY A 21 11.00 11.75 13.70
N ASN A 22 9.77 12.16 13.47
CA ASN A 22 8.66 11.84 14.33
C ASN A 22 7.96 10.51 13.96
N ALA A 23 6.89 10.19 14.67
CA ALA A 23 6.13 8.96 14.44
C ALA A 23 5.47 8.90 13.04
N VAL A 24 5.10 10.05 12.48
CA VAL A 24 4.50 10.14 11.14
C VAL A 24 5.56 9.92 10.06
N ASP A 25 6.75 10.53 10.19
CA ASP A 25 7.88 10.25 9.28
C ASP A 25 8.19 8.76 9.24
N ALA A 26 8.28 8.12 10.42
CA ALA A 26 8.51 6.69 10.52
C ALA A 26 7.39 5.86 9.88
N ALA A 27 6.12 6.22 10.12
CA ALA A 27 4.97 5.53 9.53
C ALA A 27 4.94 5.65 8.00
N VAL A 28 5.30 6.81 7.46
CA VAL A 28 5.38 7.04 6.01
C VAL A 28 6.50 6.20 5.40
N ALA A 29 7.69 6.19 6.01
CA ALA A 29 8.80 5.35 5.55
C ALA A 29 8.44 3.87 5.56
N VAL A 30 7.83 3.38 6.66
CA VAL A 30 7.33 2.00 6.77
C VAL A 30 6.29 1.70 5.71
N GLY A 31 5.32 2.61 5.49
CA GLY A 31 4.28 2.45 4.49
C GLY A 31 4.85 2.27 3.09
N PHE A 32 5.82 3.08 2.69
CA PHE A 32 6.52 2.92 1.41
C PHE A 32 7.42 1.68 1.38
N SER A 33 8.11 1.32 2.46
CA SER A 33 8.93 0.11 2.54
C SER A 33 8.09 -1.16 2.36
N LEU A 34 6.88 -1.20 2.92
CA LEU A 34 5.94 -2.31 2.75
C LEU A 34 5.51 -2.51 1.29
N THR A 35 5.58 -1.49 0.45
CA THR A 35 5.29 -1.66 -0.98
C THR A 35 6.28 -2.60 -1.68
N THR A 36 7.48 -2.72 -1.14
CA THR A 36 8.54 -3.61 -1.62
C THR A 36 8.53 -4.97 -0.91
N THR A 37 8.42 -4.95 0.42
CA THR A 37 8.56 -6.15 1.26
C THR A 37 7.27 -6.95 1.41
N LEU A 38 6.11 -6.31 1.22
CA LEU A 38 4.78 -6.92 1.34
C LEU A 38 3.84 -6.49 0.19
N PRO A 39 4.25 -6.63 -1.09
CA PRO A 39 3.52 -6.02 -2.22
C PRO A 39 2.09 -6.54 -2.39
N ARG A 40 1.75 -7.71 -1.85
CA ARG A 40 0.40 -8.28 -1.90
C ARG A 40 -0.62 -7.54 -1.01
N ALA A 41 -0.16 -6.77 -0.01
CA ALA A 41 -1.03 -6.08 0.94
C ALA A 41 -0.66 -4.60 1.13
N GLY A 42 0.61 -4.23 1.00
CA GLY A 42 1.12 -2.87 1.20
C GLY A 42 1.59 -2.19 -0.08
N ASN A 43 0.90 -2.33 -1.20
CA ASN A 43 1.37 -1.84 -2.49
C ASN A 43 0.90 -0.41 -2.81
N ILE A 44 1.58 0.24 -3.78
CA ILE A 44 1.24 1.60 -4.25
C ILE A 44 -0.09 1.66 -5.01
N GLY A 45 -0.58 0.53 -5.52
CA GLY A 45 -1.88 0.40 -6.20
C GLY A 45 -3.06 0.24 -5.23
N GLY A 46 -2.81 0.22 -3.94
CA GLY A 46 -3.83 0.05 -2.90
C GLY A 46 -4.28 1.35 -2.26
N GLY A 47 -4.63 1.24 -1.00
CA GLY A 47 -5.04 2.34 -0.15
C GLY A 47 -5.04 1.90 1.31
N GLY A 48 -5.50 2.77 2.19
CA GLY A 48 -5.51 2.49 3.62
C GLY A 48 -6.16 3.58 4.44
N PHE A 49 -5.92 3.49 5.73
CA PHE A 49 -6.36 4.46 6.73
C PHE A 49 -5.19 4.74 7.67
N MET A 50 -5.10 5.97 8.16
CA MET A 50 -4.12 6.35 9.17
C MET A 50 -4.82 7.09 10.30
N LEU A 51 -4.48 6.74 11.54
CA LEU A 51 -4.85 7.49 12.73
C LEU A 51 -3.59 8.09 13.33
N ILE A 52 -3.63 9.39 13.63
CA ILE A 52 -2.52 10.17 14.15
C ILE A 52 -2.99 10.86 15.42
N TYR A 53 -2.31 10.59 16.54
CA TYR A 53 -2.53 11.28 17.79
C TYR A 53 -1.37 12.24 18.07
N ILE A 54 -1.69 13.51 18.26
CA ILE A 54 -0.74 14.56 18.60
C ILE A 54 -0.84 14.83 20.10
N LYS A 55 0.17 14.45 20.83
CA LYS A 55 0.17 14.53 22.30
C LYS A 55 0.11 15.96 22.83
N GLU A 56 0.76 16.89 22.13
CA GLU A 56 0.88 18.31 22.53
C GLU A 56 -0.45 19.03 22.51
N THR A 57 -1.33 18.69 21.56
CA THR A 57 -2.67 19.28 21.41
C THR A 57 -3.80 18.36 21.88
N GLU A 58 -3.47 17.10 22.23
CA GLU A 58 -4.41 16.03 22.56
C GLU A 58 -5.44 15.75 21.43
N GLU A 59 -5.06 16.06 20.18
CA GLU A 59 -5.93 15.89 19.02
C GLU A 59 -5.70 14.56 18.33
N LEU A 60 -6.78 13.99 17.81
CA LEU A 60 -6.78 12.78 16.99
C LEU A 60 -7.20 13.12 15.56
N PHE A 61 -6.34 12.80 14.60
CA PHE A 61 -6.61 12.97 13.18
C PHE A 61 -6.79 11.62 12.50
N SER A 62 -7.64 11.60 11.47
CA SER A 62 -7.78 10.44 10.57
C SER A 62 -7.56 10.87 9.12
N ILE A 63 -6.83 10.05 8.38
CA ILE A 63 -6.66 10.20 6.94
C ILE A 63 -7.23 8.96 6.28
N ASP A 64 -8.28 9.14 5.48
CA ASP A 64 -8.88 8.10 4.65
C ASP A 64 -8.30 8.20 3.24
N TYR A 65 -7.39 7.30 2.93
CA TYR A 65 -6.82 7.14 1.59
C TYR A 65 -7.18 5.78 0.97
N ARG A 66 -8.33 5.24 1.35
CA ARG A 66 -8.87 4.01 0.75
C ARG A 66 -8.97 4.18 -0.76
N SER A 67 -8.53 3.16 -1.51
CA SER A 67 -8.73 3.11 -2.94
C SER A 67 -10.22 3.21 -3.30
N ARG A 68 -10.55 3.92 -4.37
CA ARG A 68 -11.93 4.23 -4.77
C ARG A 68 -12.19 3.74 -6.18
N SER A 69 -13.44 3.47 -6.51
CA SER A 69 -13.82 3.23 -7.90
C SER A 69 -13.60 4.48 -8.75
N SER A 70 -13.35 4.30 -10.04
CA SER A 70 -13.35 5.43 -10.98
C SER A 70 -14.69 6.16 -10.95
N LEU A 71 -14.68 7.49 -11.05
CA LEU A 71 -15.91 8.30 -11.09
C LEU A 71 -16.83 7.93 -12.26
N ASN A 72 -16.26 7.39 -13.34
CA ASN A 72 -16.98 6.98 -14.54
C ASN A 72 -17.36 5.50 -14.53
N SER A 73 -16.96 4.73 -13.50
CA SER A 73 -17.34 3.31 -13.43
C SER A 73 -18.77 3.16 -12.91
N ASN A 74 -19.47 2.18 -13.46
CA ASN A 74 -20.78 1.78 -12.95
C ASN A 74 -20.90 0.25 -12.98
N LEU A 75 -21.85 -0.27 -12.21
CA LEU A 75 -22.05 -1.72 -12.10
C LEU A 75 -22.39 -2.39 -13.44
N LYS A 76 -22.99 -1.65 -14.39
CA LYS A 76 -23.32 -2.19 -15.71
C LYS A 76 -22.08 -2.50 -16.54
N ASP A 77 -21.00 -1.75 -16.35
CA ASP A 77 -19.76 -1.98 -17.08
C ASP A 77 -19.05 -3.27 -16.62
N LEU A 78 -19.28 -3.68 -15.37
CA LEU A 78 -18.71 -4.88 -14.78
C LEU A 78 -19.64 -6.08 -14.89
N PHE A 79 -20.92 -5.90 -14.61
CA PHE A 79 -21.89 -7.00 -14.43
C PHE A 79 -23.04 -6.98 -15.43
N GLY A 80 -22.99 -6.12 -16.45
CA GLY A 80 -24.03 -6.00 -17.47
C GLY A 80 -25.36 -5.55 -16.89
N THR A 81 -26.46 -6.27 -17.20
CA THR A 81 -27.80 -5.93 -16.75
C THR A 81 -28.19 -6.53 -15.39
N LYS A 82 -27.27 -7.25 -14.72
CA LYS A 82 -27.54 -7.87 -13.42
C LYS A 82 -27.76 -6.79 -12.36
N SER A 83 -28.81 -6.98 -11.55
CA SER A 83 -28.99 -6.18 -10.33
C SER A 83 -28.01 -6.63 -9.25
N PRO A 84 -27.71 -5.80 -8.22
CA PRO A 84 -26.85 -6.21 -7.12
C PRO A 84 -27.23 -7.53 -6.45
N ALA A 85 -28.53 -7.84 -6.38
CA ALA A 85 -29.05 -9.08 -5.81
C ALA A 85 -28.84 -10.32 -6.71
N GLN A 86 -28.50 -10.11 -7.99
CA GLN A 86 -28.26 -11.17 -8.98
C GLN A 86 -26.75 -11.44 -9.21
N ILE A 87 -25.88 -10.63 -8.60
CA ILE A 87 -24.43 -10.79 -8.70
C ILE A 87 -24.02 -11.90 -7.73
N GLN A 88 -23.36 -12.93 -8.25
CA GLN A 88 -22.86 -14.06 -7.48
C GLN A 88 -21.32 -14.06 -7.42
N ASP A 89 -20.75 -14.94 -6.60
CA ASP A 89 -19.30 -15.04 -6.42
C ASP A 89 -18.56 -15.28 -7.75
N ASP A 90 -19.12 -16.12 -8.63
CA ASP A 90 -18.57 -16.39 -9.96
C ASP A 90 -18.47 -15.13 -10.84
N ASP A 91 -19.40 -14.18 -10.68
CA ASP A 91 -19.38 -12.92 -11.41
C ASP A 91 -18.21 -12.04 -10.95
N TYR A 92 -17.90 -12.03 -9.64
CA TYR A 92 -16.72 -11.34 -9.11
C TYR A 92 -15.42 -11.97 -9.61
N ASP A 93 -15.37 -13.29 -9.71
CA ASP A 93 -14.19 -13.98 -10.24
C ASP A 93 -13.93 -13.64 -11.71
N LEU A 94 -14.97 -13.50 -12.52
CA LEU A 94 -14.87 -13.08 -13.93
C LEU A 94 -14.33 -11.64 -14.07
N THR A 95 -14.66 -10.75 -13.13
CA THR A 95 -14.23 -9.35 -13.16
C THR A 95 -12.90 -9.09 -12.46
N LYS A 96 -12.40 -10.04 -11.65
CA LYS A 96 -11.20 -9.91 -10.82
C LYS A 96 -9.96 -9.44 -11.57
N TYR A 97 -9.84 -9.80 -12.83
CA TYR A 97 -8.71 -9.46 -13.69
C TYR A 97 -9.10 -8.48 -14.83
N ASP A 98 -10.31 -7.92 -14.79
CA ASP A 98 -10.74 -6.92 -15.77
C ASP A 98 -10.18 -5.53 -15.35
N TYR A 99 -9.58 -4.82 -16.30
CA TYR A 99 -9.07 -3.45 -16.06
C TYR A 99 -10.16 -2.50 -15.56
N LYS A 100 -11.43 -2.75 -15.90
CA LYS A 100 -12.58 -1.95 -15.43
C LYS A 100 -12.82 -2.08 -13.93
N ALA A 101 -12.35 -3.16 -13.31
CA ALA A 101 -12.42 -3.37 -11.86
C ALA A 101 -11.27 -2.68 -11.11
N SER A 102 -10.30 -2.09 -11.83
CA SER A 102 -9.18 -1.40 -11.22
C SER A 102 -9.65 -0.17 -10.44
N ALA A 103 -9.23 -0.09 -9.18
CA ALA A 103 -9.49 1.05 -8.33
C ALA A 103 -8.49 2.19 -8.58
N VAL A 104 -8.89 3.41 -8.30
CA VAL A 104 -7.98 4.57 -8.21
C VAL A 104 -7.22 4.44 -6.89
N PRO A 105 -5.88 4.32 -6.92
CA PRO A 105 -5.08 4.06 -5.73
C PRO A 105 -4.96 5.31 -4.84
N GLY A 106 -4.91 5.08 -3.53
CA GLY A 106 -4.78 6.14 -2.53
C GLY A 106 -3.48 6.11 -1.72
N THR A 107 -2.73 4.99 -1.74
CA THR A 107 -1.56 4.81 -0.86
C THR A 107 -0.57 5.95 -0.94
N VAL A 108 -0.11 6.31 -2.15
CA VAL A 108 0.88 7.38 -2.33
C VAL A 108 0.33 8.71 -1.84
N TYR A 109 -0.90 9.04 -2.24
CA TYR A 109 -1.56 10.28 -1.80
C TYR A 109 -1.65 10.35 -0.27
N GLY A 110 -2.14 9.30 0.38
CA GLY A 110 -2.37 9.32 1.83
C GLY A 110 -1.09 9.39 2.64
N LEU A 111 -0.02 8.70 2.21
CA LEU A 111 1.28 8.78 2.88
C LEU A 111 1.92 10.16 2.70
N LEU A 112 1.83 10.76 1.51
CA LEU A 112 2.35 12.11 1.28
C LEU A 112 1.54 13.17 2.00
N GLU A 113 0.21 13.05 2.03
CA GLU A 113 -0.68 13.94 2.81
C GLU A 113 -0.35 13.89 4.32
N ALA A 114 -0.12 12.67 4.85
CA ALA A 114 0.29 12.52 6.25
C ALA A 114 1.61 13.21 6.53
N HIS A 115 2.59 13.01 5.65
CA HIS A 115 3.90 13.62 5.78
C HIS A 115 3.84 15.15 5.68
N GLU A 116 3.14 15.69 4.69
CA GLU A 116 3.01 17.15 4.48
C GLU A 116 2.40 17.86 5.69
N ARG A 117 1.43 17.21 6.36
CA ARG A 117 0.70 17.82 7.49
C ARG A 117 1.39 17.64 8.84
N PHE A 118 2.09 16.54 9.03
CA PHE A 118 2.53 16.09 10.35
C PHE A 118 3.97 15.59 10.40
N GLY A 119 4.68 15.53 9.28
CA GLY A 119 6.09 15.13 9.25
C GLY A 119 7.02 16.27 9.65
N ASP A 120 8.16 15.92 10.23
CA ASP A 120 9.22 16.86 10.66
C ASP A 120 10.45 16.81 9.74
N LEU A 121 10.76 15.66 9.17
CA LEU A 121 11.93 15.51 8.30
C LEU A 121 11.58 15.86 6.84
N PRO A 122 12.55 16.35 6.06
CA PRO A 122 12.38 16.44 4.61
C PRO A 122 12.02 15.10 4.01
N LEU A 123 11.06 15.06 3.07
CA LEU A 123 10.56 13.83 2.43
C LEU A 123 11.71 13.00 1.81
N GLU A 124 12.71 13.65 1.24
CA GLU A 124 13.90 12.98 0.71
C GLU A 124 14.60 12.11 1.76
N LYS A 125 14.74 12.62 2.99
CA LYS A 125 15.36 11.86 4.09
C LYS A 125 14.50 10.69 4.52
N VAL A 126 13.18 10.86 4.53
CA VAL A 126 12.22 9.81 4.88
C VAL A 126 12.22 8.69 3.84
N LEU A 127 12.32 9.02 2.56
CA LEU A 127 12.26 8.06 1.47
C LEU A 127 13.61 7.44 1.11
N GLN A 128 14.75 8.07 1.43
CA GLN A 128 16.06 7.57 1.01
C GLN A 128 16.33 6.11 1.42
N PRO A 129 16.11 5.67 2.69
CA PRO A 129 16.34 4.26 3.06
C PRO A 129 15.40 3.30 2.34
N VAL A 130 14.18 3.74 2.01
CA VAL A 130 13.21 2.94 1.22
C VAL A 130 13.69 2.79 -0.23
N ILE A 131 14.19 3.86 -0.83
CA ILE A 131 14.76 3.84 -2.18
C ILE A 131 15.96 2.90 -2.24
N ASP A 132 16.82 2.96 -1.23
CA ASP A 132 17.99 2.09 -1.15
C ASP A 132 17.59 0.62 -0.96
N GLN A 133 16.59 0.34 -0.14
CA GLN A 133 15.99 -1.01 -0.01
C GLN A 133 15.48 -1.51 -1.37
N ALA A 134 14.71 -0.70 -2.10
CA ALA A 134 14.17 -1.09 -3.39
C ALA A 134 15.26 -1.34 -4.45
N ARG A 135 16.37 -0.59 -4.41
CA ARG A 135 17.52 -0.76 -5.32
C ARG A 135 18.36 -1.98 -4.98
N ASN A 136 18.58 -2.22 -3.70
CA ASN A 136 19.41 -3.32 -3.23
C ASN A 136 18.68 -4.67 -3.24
N GLY A 137 17.35 -4.64 -3.36
CA GLY A 137 16.49 -5.81 -3.23
C GLY A 137 16.15 -6.13 -1.76
N ILE A 138 15.27 -7.10 -1.58
CA ILE A 138 14.77 -7.56 -0.28
C ILE A 138 15.02 -9.05 -0.12
N ILE A 139 15.04 -9.52 1.12
CA ILE A 139 14.99 -10.94 1.40
C ILE A 139 13.56 -11.42 1.23
N VAL A 140 13.34 -12.32 0.26
CA VAL A 140 12.01 -12.90 0.02
C VAL A 140 11.60 -13.74 1.21
N SER A 141 10.57 -13.28 1.93
CA SER A 141 10.01 -14.03 3.06
C SER A 141 9.32 -15.31 2.59
N TYR A 142 9.17 -16.29 3.49
CA TYR A 142 8.42 -17.52 3.22
C TYR A 142 6.97 -17.23 2.78
N ASP A 143 6.33 -16.24 3.41
CA ASP A 143 4.98 -15.80 3.06
C ASP A 143 4.90 -15.21 1.64
N LEU A 144 5.85 -14.35 1.26
CA LEU A 144 5.92 -13.78 -0.09
C LEU A 144 6.20 -14.87 -1.12
N HIS A 145 7.13 -15.80 -0.83
CA HIS A 145 7.42 -16.94 -1.69
C HIS A 145 6.16 -17.78 -1.97
N ASN A 146 5.41 -18.12 -0.92
CA ASN A 146 4.17 -18.89 -1.05
C ASN A 146 3.08 -18.12 -1.81
N ALA A 147 2.95 -16.82 -1.56
CA ALA A 147 1.99 -15.97 -2.26
C ALA A 147 2.25 -15.93 -3.78
N ILE A 148 3.52 -15.77 -4.18
CA ILE A 148 3.93 -15.82 -5.58
C ILE A 148 3.71 -17.23 -6.13
N GLY A 149 4.11 -18.27 -5.38
CA GLY A 149 3.99 -19.67 -5.76
C GLY A 149 2.54 -20.13 -5.98
N SER A 150 1.60 -19.60 -5.23
CA SER A 150 0.16 -19.93 -5.34
C SER A 150 -0.57 -19.12 -6.42
N SER A 151 0.01 -18.02 -6.92
CA SER A 151 -0.63 -17.19 -7.93
C SER A 151 -0.42 -17.76 -9.34
N TYR A 152 -1.43 -18.48 -9.84
CA TYR A 152 -1.42 -18.99 -11.22
C TYR A 152 -1.32 -17.86 -12.25
N GLN A 153 -2.01 -16.75 -12.03
CA GLN A 153 -2.04 -15.63 -12.97
C GLN A 153 -0.67 -14.94 -13.06
N LEU A 154 0.00 -14.71 -11.94
CA LEU A 154 1.37 -14.17 -11.96
C LEU A 154 2.34 -15.08 -12.72
N LYS A 155 2.18 -16.40 -12.64
CA LYS A 155 3.01 -17.36 -13.38
C LYS A 155 2.70 -17.34 -14.88
N LYS A 156 1.46 -17.10 -15.27
CA LYS A 156 1.03 -17.05 -16.68
C LYS A 156 1.44 -15.74 -17.34
N ASP A 157 1.33 -14.63 -16.61
CA ASP A 157 1.66 -13.28 -17.11
C ASP A 157 3.14 -12.94 -16.87
N LEU A 158 3.99 -13.95 -16.90
CA LEU A 158 5.44 -13.87 -16.72
C LEU A 158 6.18 -12.90 -17.66
N SER A 159 5.48 -12.26 -18.60
CA SER A 159 5.99 -11.09 -19.30
C SER A 159 6.43 -9.96 -18.34
N LEU A 160 5.94 -9.96 -17.11
CA LEU A 160 6.37 -9.06 -16.05
C LEU A 160 7.63 -9.53 -15.29
N ILE A 161 8.07 -10.78 -15.48
CA ILE A 161 9.28 -11.34 -14.83
C ILE A 161 10.56 -11.02 -15.62
N HIS A 162 10.43 -10.51 -16.82
CA HIS A 162 11.57 -10.11 -17.65
C HIS A 162 11.94 -8.62 -17.50
N ILE A 163 11.44 -7.97 -16.46
CA ILE A 163 11.85 -6.60 -16.13
C ILE A 163 13.05 -6.64 -15.19
#